data_d20ecea112968b26faf48c23831ec697
#
_entry.id   d20ecea112968b26faf48c23831ec697
#
_cell.length_a   1.000
_cell.length_b   1.000
_cell.length_c   1.000
_cell.angle_alpha   90.00
_cell.angle_beta   90.00
_cell.angle_gamma   90.00
#
_symmetry.space_group_name_H-M   'P 1'
#
loop_
_entity.id
_entity.type
_entity.pdbx_description
1 polymer ?
#
loop_
_entity_poly.entity_id
_entity_poly.type
_entity_poly.pdbx_seq_one_letter_code
_entity_poly.pdbx_strand_id
1 'polypeptide(L)'
;MTKKNDSTLTDEQIRGDLRYLQLLAQSYPNIAAASTEIINLEAILNLPKPTEHYISDPHGESDAFNHVLKNASGYIKRKAKEVLGDGLSREESRDFCTLIYYPEQKLHLIKSEKTEQEINEFYSKTLVRLVLVCREISSKYTRSKIRKALPKNFEYIIQELLHESADGKKHRYYQRIFDSIIERLIRIVCQRLIITSSLTTD
;
A
#
# COMPACT_ATOMS: atom_id res chain seq x y z
N MET A 1 -14.21 -11.80 -31.47
CA MET A 1 -13.62 -12.89 -32.29
C MET A 1 -12.11 -12.74 -32.23
N THR A 2 -11.47 -13.35 -31.24
CA THR A 2 -10.01 -13.35 -31.06
C THR A 2 -9.46 -14.51 -31.88
N LYS A 3 -8.66 -14.22 -32.90
CA LYS A 3 -7.92 -15.22 -33.66
C LYS A 3 -7.01 -15.99 -32.71
N LYS A 4 -7.30 -17.27 -32.46
CA LYS A 4 -6.32 -18.21 -31.94
C LYS A 4 -5.17 -18.28 -32.95
N ASN A 5 -4.06 -17.65 -32.65
CA ASN A 5 -2.78 -17.96 -33.27
C ASN A 5 -2.30 -19.26 -32.65
N ASP A 6 -2.64 -20.36 -33.29
CA ASP A 6 -2.09 -21.70 -33.01
C ASP A 6 -0.74 -21.78 -33.71
N SER A 7 0.22 -20.97 -33.24
CA SER A 7 1.62 -21.06 -33.71
C SER A 7 2.33 -22.12 -32.88
N THR A 8 2.20 -23.37 -33.27
CA THR A 8 3.14 -24.41 -32.85
C THR A 8 4.55 -23.97 -33.28
N LEU A 9 5.42 -23.74 -32.29
CA LEU A 9 6.81 -23.42 -32.54
C LEU A 9 7.47 -24.54 -33.36
N THR A 10 8.19 -24.19 -34.39
CA THR A 10 8.97 -25.17 -35.18
C THR A 10 10.15 -25.67 -34.36
N ASP A 11 10.64 -26.89 -34.67
CA ASP A 11 11.81 -27.46 -34.01
C ASP A 11 13.05 -26.55 -34.11
N GLU A 12 13.16 -25.78 -35.15
CA GLU A 12 14.26 -24.81 -35.38
C GLU A 12 14.15 -23.60 -34.46
N GLN A 13 12.92 -23.09 -34.23
CA GLN A 13 12.66 -22.03 -33.24
C GLN A 13 12.92 -22.52 -31.81
N ILE A 14 12.47 -23.75 -31.49
CA ILE A 14 12.73 -24.36 -30.18
C ILE A 14 14.23 -24.52 -29.93
N ARG A 15 15.00 -24.92 -30.92
CA ARG A 15 16.47 -25.05 -30.79
C ARG A 15 17.16 -23.71 -30.63
N GLY A 16 16.71 -22.67 -31.34
CA GLY A 16 17.23 -21.30 -31.19
C GLY A 16 17.03 -20.73 -29.81
N ASP A 17 15.86 -21.04 -29.19
CA ASP A 17 15.46 -20.52 -27.90
C ASP A 17 15.75 -21.47 -26.73
N LEU A 18 16.43 -22.61 -26.97
CA LEU A 18 16.64 -23.65 -25.97
C LEU A 18 17.23 -23.13 -24.66
N ARG A 19 18.23 -22.25 -24.72
CA ARG A 19 18.86 -21.69 -23.54
C ARG A 19 17.88 -20.81 -22.74
N TYR A 20 17.08 -20.02 -23.42
CA TYR A 20 16.04 -19.20 -22.80
C TYR A 20 14.95 -20.06 -22.17
N LEU A 21 14.48 -21.11 -22.85
CA LEU A 21 13.51 -22.07 -22.33
C LEU A 21 14.04 -22.82 -21.12
N GLN A 22 15.33 -23.18 -21.10
CA GLN A 22 15.97 -23.79 -19.93
C GLN A 22 16.01 -22.85 -18.73
N LEU A 23 16.26 -21.55 -18.93
CA LEU A 23 16.20 -20.55 -17.85
C LEU A 23 14.77 -20.37 -17.33
N LEU A 24 13.78 -20.33 -18.21
CA LEU A 24 12.36 -20.27 -17.81
C LEU A 24 11.94 -21.53 -17.03
N ALA A 25 12.42 -22.71 -17.43
CA ALA A 25 12.10 -23.97 -16.75
C ALA A 25 12.63 -24.02 -15.30
N GLN A 26 13.67 -23.24 -14.97
CA GLN A 26 14.12 -23.11 -13.55
C GLN A 26 13.09 -22.41 -12.69
N SER A 27 12.40 -21.40 -13.24
CA SER A 27 11.37 -20.63 -12.52
C SER A 27 9.99 -21.30 -12.63
N TYR A 28 9.71 -21.95 -13.76
CA TYR A 28 8.43 -22.58 -14.10
C TYR A 28 8.62 -24.03 -14.47
N PRO A 29 8.90 -24.92 -13.49
CA PRO A 29 9.35 -26.30 -13.76
C PRO A 29 8.27 -27.22 -14.35
N ASN A 30 7.02 -26.80 -14.38
CA ASN A 30 5.91 -27.56 -14.92
C ASN A 30 4.80 -26.66 -15.48
N ILE A 31 3.90 -27.25 -16.25
CA ILE A 31 2.80 -26.55 -16.91
C ILE A 31 1.90 -25.81 -15.90
N ALA A 32 1.64 -26.39 -14.73
CA ALA A 32 0.80 -25.76 -13.72
C ALA A 32 1.44 -24.47 -13.18
N ALA A 33 2.76 -24.47 -12.92
CA ALA A 33 3.49 -23.29 -12.46
C ALA A 33 3.49 -22.19 -13.55
N ALA A 34 3.75 -22.57 -14.80
CA ALA A 34 3.73 -21.64 -15.92
C ALA A 34 2.33 -21.05 -16.16
N SER A 35 1.29 -21.88 -16.15
CA SER A 35 -0.10 -21.44 -16.31
C SER A 35 -0.55 -20.51 -15.18
N THR A 36 -0.17 -20.81 -13.95
CA THR A 36 -0.47 -19.95 -12.79
C THR A 36 0.14 -18.57 -12.95
N GLU A 37 1.40 -18.50 -13.41
CA GLU A 37 2.06 -17.22 -13.62
C GLU A 37 1.46 -16.44 -14.80
N ILE A 38 1.11 -17.12 -15.90
CA ILE A 38 0.41 -16.47 -17.03
C ILE A 38 -0.91 -15.85 -16.56
N ILE A 39 -1.72 -16.60 -15.81
CA ILE A 39 -2.99 -16.08 -15.25
C ILE A 39 -2.74 -14.88 -14.33
N ASN A 40 -1.70 -14.95 -13.48
CA ASN A 40 -1.32 -13.87 -12.60
C ASN A 40 -0.92 -12.60 -13.38
N LEU A 41 -0.08 -12.76 -14.41
CA LEU A 41 0.37 -11.63 -15.25
C LEU A 41 -0.79 -11.03 -16.06
N GLU A 42 -1.65 -11.84 -16.63
CA GLU A 42 -2.87 -11.37 -17.31
C GLU A 42 -3.79 -10.59 -16.36
N ALA A 43 -3.95 -11.06 -15.12
CA ALA A 43 -4.72 -10.33 -14.12
C ALA A 43 -4.05 -9.00 -13.75
N ILE A 44 -2.72 -8.96 -13.60
CA ILE A 44 -1.95 -7.73 -13.30
C ILE A 44 -2.12 -6.68 -14.39
N LEU A 45 -2.16 -7.08 -15.66
CA LEU A 45 -2.39 -6.15 -16.79
C LEU A 45 -3.75 -5.45 -16.72
N ASN A 46 -4.72 -5.99 -15.98
CA ASN A 46 -6.04 -5.41 -15.77
C ASN A 46 -6.16 -4.61 -14.46
N LEU A 47 -5.09 -4.47 -13.67
CA LEU A 47 -5.11 -3.58 -12.52
C LEU A 47 -5.16 -2.11 -12.96
N PRO A 48 -5.80 -1.23 -12.16
CA PRO A 48 -5.73 0.21 -12.41
C PRO A 48 -4.29 0.69 -12.48
N LYS A 49 -3.97 1.53 -13.45
CA LYS A 49 -2.62 2.07 -13.60
C LYS A 49 -2.20 2.82 -12.32
N PRO A 50 -1.04 2.51 -11.72
CA PRO A 50 -0.53 3.24 -10.57
C PRO A 50 -0.17 4.68 -10.96
N THR A 51 -0.03 5.54 -9.97
CA THR A 51 0.43 6.90 -10.18
C THR A 51 1.93 6.91 -10.39
N GLU A 52 2.38 7.51 -11.46
CA GLU A 52 3.80 7.73 -11.76
C GLU A 52 4.13 9.21 -11.50
N HIS A 53 5.25 9.46 -10.85
CA HIS A 53 5.74 10.80 -10.56
C HIS A 53 7.05 11.04 -11.29
N TYR A 54 7.08 12.10 -12.09
CA TYR A 54 8.28 12.51 -12.83
C TYR A 54 8.85 13.76 -12.16
N ILE A 55 10.11 13.67 -11.75
CA ILE A 55 10.83 14.77 -11.13
C ILE A 55 12.06 15.04 -12.00
N SER A 56 12.22 16.29 -12.42
CA SER A 56 13.39 16.76 -13.18
C SER A 56 14.11 17.82 -12.36
N ASP A 57 15.41 17.86 -12.53
CA ASP A 57 16.29 18.96 -12.10
C ASP A 57 16.17 19.35 -10.62
N PRO A 58 16.52 18.45 -9.68
CA PRO A 58 16.40 18.72 -8.24
C PRO A 58 17.39 19.74 -7.69
N HIS A 59 18.35 20.24 -8.48
CA HIS A 59 19.35 21.29 -8.16
C HIS A 59 20.13 21.08 -6.84
N GLY A 60 20.20 19.85 -6.33
CA GLY A 60 20.82 19.56 -5.03
C GLY A 60 19.97 19.94 -3.81
N GLU A 61 18.72 20.38 -4.00
CA GLU A 61 17.78 20.75 -2.93
C GLU A 61 17.17 19.52 -2.25
N SER A 62 17.97 18.86 -1.42
CA SER A 62 17.62 17.58 -0.80
C SER A 62 16.35 17.65 0.05
N ASP A 63 16.11 18.74 0.78
CA ASP A 63 14.93 18.88 1.64
C ASP A 63 13.65 19.04 0.81
N ALA A 64 13.71 19.87 -0.24
CA ALA A 64 12.58 20.04 -1.16
C ALA A 64 12.28 18.73 -1.91
N PHE A 65 13.30 18.04 -2.39
CA PHE A 65 13.17 16.74 -3.04
C PHE A 65 12.54 15.69 -2.11
N ASN A 66 13.06 15.54 -0.91
CA ASN A 66 12.52 14.64 0.10
C ASN A 66 11.07 14.98 0.48
N HIS A 67 10.72 16.28 0.53
CA HIS A 67 9.35 16.70 0.77
C HIS A 67 8.41 16.24 -0.36
N VAL A 68 8.83 16.40 -1.62
CA VAL A 68 8.05 15.95 -2.80
C VAL A 68 7.86 14.43 -2.79
N LEU A 69 8.91 13.67 -2.48
CA LEU A 69 8.81 12.21 -2.32
C LEU A 69 7.81 11.84 -1.22
N LYS A 70 7.95 12.40 -0.02
CA LYS A 70 7.08 12.09 1.14
C LYS A 70 5.61 12.43 0.92
N ASN A 71 5.30 13.47 0.17
CA ASN A 71 3.92 13.85 -0.12
C ASN A 71 3.38 13.27 -1.45
N ALA A 72 4.22 12.52 -2.17
CA ALA A 72 3.90 11.96 -3.48
C ALA A 72 3.31 13.02 -4.43
N SER A 73 3.98 14.16 -4.56
CA SER A 73 3.53 15.32 -5.37
C SER A 73 2.09 15.75 -5.05
N GLY A 74 1.69 15.66 -3.77
CA GLY A 74 0.35 16.00 -3.29
C GLY A 74 -0.71 14.92 -3.48
N TYR A 75 -0.33 13.75 -4.00
CA TYR A 75 -1.25 12.63 -4.23
C TYR A 75 -1.92 12.15 -2.93
N ILE A 76 -1.14 12.01 -1.84
CA ILE A 76 -1.66 11.56 -0.54
C ILE A 76 -2.74 12.51 -0.02
N LYS A 77 -2.52 13.83 -0.10
CA LYS A 77 -3.49 14.84 0.32
C LYS A 77 -4.80 14.73 -0.49
N ARG A 78 -4.68 14.54 -1.81
CA ARG A 78 -5.85 14.36 -2.68
C ARG A 78 -6.61 13.09 -2.30
N LYS A 79 -5.93 11.96 -2.13
CA LYS A 79 -6.55 10.69 -1.74
C LYS A 79 -7.17 10.73 -0.33
N ALA A 80 -6.50 11.34 0.63
CA ALA A 80 -7.07 11.56 1.96
C ALA A 80 -8.38 12.35 1.89
N LYS A 81 -8.43 13.42 1.07
CA LYS A 81 -9.66 14.20 0.86
C LYS A 81 -10.76 13.39 0.16
N GLU A 82 -10.42 12.60 -0.87
CA GLU A 82 -11.37 11.76 -1.59
C GLU A 82 -12.00 10.69 -0.67
N VAL A 83 -11.19 10.05 0.18
CA VAL A 83 -11.61 8.94 1.03
C VAL A 83 -12.33 9.40 2.29
N LEU A 84 -11.82 10.45 2.94
CA LEU A 84 -12.33 10.92 4.22
C LEU A 84 -13.39 12.02 4.07
N GLY A 85 -13.50 12.58 2.85
CA GLY A 85 -14.53 13.54 2.49
C GLY A 85 -14.52 14.82 3.34
N ASP A 86 -15.70 15.41 3.48
CA ASP A 86 -15.93 16.62 4.28
C ASP A 86 -16.02 16.32 5.79
N GLY A 87 -15.82 15.05 6.21
CA GLY A 87 -15.75 14.65 7.62
C GLY A 87 -14.49 15.11 8.35
N LEU A 88 -13.54 15.75 7.62
CA LEU A 88 -12.34 16.37 8.20
C LEU A 88 -12.41 17.89 8.03
N SER A 89 -12.19 18.60 9.11
CA SER A 89 -11.91 20.02 9.02
C SER A 89 -10.62 20.26 8.19
N ARG A 90 -10.44 21.47 7.68
CA ARG A 90 -9.22 21.87 6.95
C ARG A 90 -7.96 21.66 7.80
N GLU A 91 -8.08 21.91 9.09
CA GLU A 91 -6.99 21.74 10.05
C GLU A 91 -6.67 20.26 10.30
N GLU A 92 -7.68 19.44 10.57
CA GLU A 92 -7.49 17.98 10.74
C GLU A 92 -6.90 17.32 9.50
N SER A 93 -7.33 17.74 8.30
CA SER A 93 -6.77 17.23 7.04
C SER A 93 -5.30 17.59 6.89
N ARG A 94 -4.91 18.81 7.25
CA ARG A 94 -3.51 19.24 7.25
C ARG A 94 -2.70 18.45 8.26
N ASP A 95 -3.20 18.29 9.46
CA ASP A 95 -2.55 17.56 10.55
C ASP A 95 -2.36 16.09 10.21
N PHE A 96 -3.37 15.46 9.61
CA PHE A 96 -3.29 14.09 9.14
C PHE A 96 -2.24 13.91 8.04
N CYS A 97 -2.19 14.81 7.06
CA CYS A 97 -1.16 14.77 6.02
C CYS A 97 0.24 15.02 6.59
N THR A 98 0.38 15.98 7.52
CA THR A 98 1.66 16.25 8.18
C THR A 98 2.15 15.03 8.96
N LEU A 99 1.24 14.30 9.60
CA LEU A 99 1.58 13.06 10.29
C LEU A 99 2.12 11.99 9.32
N ILE A 100 1.53 11.86 8.13
CA ILE A 100 2.01 10.92 7.11
C ILE A 100 3.38 11.34 6.56
N TYR A 101 3.58 12.63 6.29
CA TYR A 101 4.83 13.12 5.70
C TYR A 101 6.00 13.17 6.69
N TYR A 102 5.71 13.53 7.95
CA TYR A 102 6.68 13.77 9.01
C TYR A 102 6.25 13.11 10.32
N PRO A 103 6.18 11.76 10.37
CA PRO A 103 5.61 11.03 11.48
C PRO A 103 6.34 11.28 12.80
N GLU A 104 7.67 11.27 12.78
CA GLU A 104 8.48 11.40 14.00
C GLU A 104 8.30 12.77 14.64
N GLN A 105 8.40 13.84 13.82
CA GLN A 105 8.27 15.22 14.29
C GLN A 105 6.85 15.48 14.80
N LYS A 106 5.82 15.07 14.06
CA LYS A 106 4.43 15.28 14.46
C LYS A 106 4.07 14.48 15.72
N LEU A 107 4.53 13.24 15.84
CA LEU A 107 4.30 12.43 17.04
C LEU A 107 5.04 12.97 18.25
N HIS A 108 6.22 13.55 18.08
CA HIS A 108 6.94 14.21 19.17
C HIS A 108 6.13 15.41 19.70
N LEU A 109 5.64 16.28 18.80
CA LEU A 109 4.79 17.42 19.19
C LEU A 109 3.52 16.97 19.92
N ILE A 110 2.80 15.97 19.39
CA ILE A 110 1.58 15.46 20.02
C ILE A 110 1.86 14.94 21.43
N LYS A 111 2.97 14.25 21.64
CA LYS A 111 3.34 13.74 22.96
C LYS A 111 3.72 14.83 23.95
N SER A 112 4.24 15.96 23.48
CA SER A 112 4.60 17.09 24.35
C SER A 112 3.41 17.98 24.74
N GLU A 113 2.37 18.01 23.90
CA GLU A 113 1.23 18.92 24.05
C GLU A 113 -0.03 18.28 24.66
N LYS A 114 -0.14 16.96 24.60
CA LYS A 114 -1.38 16.24 24.92
C LYS A 114 -1.23 15.29 26.12
N THR A 115 -2.32 15.12 26.83
CA THR A 115 -2.46 14.12 27.89
C THR A 115 -2.50 12.70 27.32
N GLU A 116 -2.27 11.70 28.15
CA GLU A 116 -2.28 10.31 27.71
C GLU A 116 -3.65 9.87 27.14
N GLN A 117 -4.73 10.37 27.69
CA GLN A 117 -6.08 10.09 27.21
C GLN A 117 -6.30 10.70 25.83
N GLU A 118 -5.95 11.96 25.62
CA GLU A 118 -6.03 12.62 24.31
C GLU A 118 -5.13 11.98 23.25
N ILE A 119 -3.97 11.46 23.65
CA ILE A 119 -3.07 10.68 22.78
C ILE A 119 -3.75 9.39 22.33
N ASN A 120 -4.40 8.66 23.21
CA ASN A 120 -5.10 7.42 22.87
C ASN A 120 -6.30 7.67 21.94
N GLU A 121 -7.06 8.71 22.17
CA GLU A 121 -8.15 9.13 21.27
C GLU A 121 -7.62 9.55 19.90
N PHE A 122 -6.52 10.31 19.86
CA PHE A 122 -5.86 10.70 18.62
C PHE A 122 -5.41 9.47 17.83
N TYR A 123 -4.77 8.51 18.46
CA TYR A 123 -4.32 7.30 17.78
C TYR A 123 -5.50 6.47 17.27
N SER A 124 -6.57 6.34 18.04
CA SER A 124 -7.75 5.57 17.64
C SER A 124 -8.38 6.16 16.37
N LYS A 125 -8.62 7.47 16.34
CA LYS A 125 -9.14 8.17 15.16
C LYS A 125 -8.18 8.08 13.98
N THR A 126 -6.89 8.23 14.23
CA THR A 126 -5.85 8.18 13.20
C THR A 126 -5.73 6.79 12.58
N LEU A 127 -5.81 5.72 13.37
CA LEU A 127 -5.75 4.35 12.87
C LEU A 127 -6.88 4.06 11.87
N VAL A 128 -8.10 4.44 12.20
CA VAL A 128 -9.25 4.27 11.29
C VAL A 128 -9.01 5.03 9.98
N ARG A 129 -8.61 6.30 10.07
CA ARG A 129 -8.31 7.13 8.90
C ARG A 129 -7.20 6.56 8.03
N LEU A 130 -6.12 6.07 8.65
CA LEU A 130 -5.00 5.44 7.95
C LEU A 130 -5.43 4.16 7.21
N VAL A 131 -6.20 3.29 7.87
CA VAL A 131 -6.69 2.06 7.26
C VAL A 131 -7.55 2.37 6.04
N LEU A 132 -8.46 3.34 6.12
CA LEU A 132 -9.31 3.75 4.99
C LEU A 132 -8.48 4.26 3.81
N VAL A 133 -7.53 5.16 4.06
CA VAL A 133 -6.66 5.72 3.02
C VAL A 133 -5.73 4.65 2.44
N CYS A 134 -5.13 3.81 3.27
CA CYS A 134 -4.29 2.70 2.81
C CYS A 134 -5.07 1.69 1.97
N ARG A 135 -6.33 1.39 2.33
CA ARG A 135 -7.22 0.51 1.55
C ARG A 135 -7.43 1.05 0.14
N GLU A 136 -7.72 2.34 0.02
CA GLU A 136 -7.91 3.00 -1.27
C GLU A 136 -6.63 3.00 -2.11
N ILE A 137 -5.50 3.39 -1.52
CA ILE A 137 -4.22 3.41 -2.23
C ILE A 137 -3.81 1.99 -2.67
N SER A 138 -4.04 1.00 -1.82
CA SER A 138 -3.66 -0.40 -2.08
C SER A 138 -4.52 -1.08 -3.15
N SER A 139 -5.70 -0.54 -3.48
CA SER A 139 -6.59 -1.10 -4.51
C SER A 139 -5.95 -1.27 -5.89
N LYS A 140 -4.90 -0.51 -6.17
CA LYS A 140 -4.15 -0.53 -7.44
C LYS A 140 -3.03 -1.58 -7.50
N TYR A 141 -2.80 -2.33 -6.43
CA TYR A 141 -1.68 -3.25 -6.31
C TYR A 141 -2.15 -4.67 -5.99
N THR A 142 -1.34 -5.66 -6.35
CA THR A 142 -1.59 -7.03 -5.94
C THR A 142 -1.41 -7.19 -4.43
N ARG A 143 -2.13 -8.13 -3.83
CA ARG A 143 -1.98 -8.47 -2.40
C ARG A 143 -0.53 -8.81 -2.04
N SER A 144 0.18 -9.48 -2.93
CA SER A 144 1.59 -9.84 -2.75
C SER A 144 2.49 -8.59 -2.65
N LYS A 145 2.26 -7.59 -3.52
CA LYS A 145 3.01 -6.32 -3.47
C LYS A 145 2.72 -5.56 -2.19
N ILE A 146 1.45 -5.44 -1.80
CA ILE A 146 1.04 -4.80 -0.55
C ILE A 146 1.70 -5.49 0.64
N ARG A 147 1.62 -6.82 0.70
CA ARG A 147 2.20 -7.60 1.78
C ARG A 147 3.70 -7.35 1.95
N LYS A 148 4.46 -7.30 0.86
CA LYS A 148 5.91 -7.02 0.90
C LYS A 148 6.24 -5.63 1.43
N ALA A 149 5.35 -4.65 1.25
CA ALA A 149 5.50 -3.29 1.76
C ALA A 149 5.14 -3.15 3.25
N LEU A 150 4.37 -4.11 3.82
CA LEU A 150 3.96 -4.05 5.21
C LEU A 150 5.09 -4.47 6.16
N PRO A 151 5.13 -3.92 7.40
CA PRO A 151 6.07 -4.33 8.42
C PRO A 151 5.84 -5.81 8.80
N LYS A 152 6.86 -6.65 8.71
CA LYS A 152 6.78 -8.10 8.90
C LYS A 152 6.03 -8.53 10.18
N ASN A 153 6.26 -7.84 11.29
CA ASN A 153 5.65 -8.18 12.58
C ASN A 153 4.13 -7.91 12.64
N PHE A 154 3.61 -7.05 11.77
CA PHE A 154 2.20 -6.63 11.75
C PHE A 154 1.52 -6.93 10.42
N GLU A 155 2.22 -7.55 9.49
CA GLU A 155 1.80 -7.83 8.14
C GLU A 155 0.41 -8.48 8.10
N TYR A 156 0.23 -9.56 8.85
CA TYR A 156 -1.03 -10.29 8.90
C TYR A 156 -2.20 -9.42 9.39
N ILE A 157 -2.01 -8.74 10.53
CA ILE A 157 -3.04 -7.91 11.17
C ILE A 157 -3.44 -6.74 10.27
N ILE A 158 -2.46 -6.05 9.70
CA ILE A 158 -2.72 -4.91 8.82
C ILE A 158 -3.39 -5.39 7.53
N GLN A 159 -2.96 -6.52 6.98
CA GLN A 159 -3.57 -7.08 5.78
C GLN A 159 -5.04 -7.46 6.00
N GLU A 160 -5.40 -8.02 7.16
CA GLU A 160 -6.79 -8.28 7.52
C GLU A 160 -7.62 -6.98 7.52
N LEU A 161 -7.13 -5.92 8.15
CA LEU A 161 -7.81 -4.62 8.19
C LEU A 161 -7.98 -3.98 6.81
N LEU A 162 -6.99 -4.14 5.93
CA LEU A 162 -7.05 -3.62 4.56
C LEU A 162 -8.05 -4.37 3.66
N HIS A 163 -8.36 -5.63 3.98
CA HIS A 163 -9.25 -6.48 3.18
C HIS A 163 -10.63 -6.71 3.83
N GLU A 164 -10.98 -5.93 4.84
CA GLU A 164 -12.32 -5.95 5.41
C GLU A 164 -13.38 -5.76 4.32
N SER A 165 -14.28 -6.72 4.18
CA SER A 165 -15.39 -6.62 3.24
C SER A 165 -16.55 -5.81 3.83
N ALA A 166 -17.19 -5.00 3.00
CA ALA A 166 -18.32 -4.17 3.40
C ALA A 166 -19.60 -4.94 3.76
N ASP A 167 -19.60 -6.28 3.59
CA ASP A 167 -20.80 -7.13 3.81
C ASP A 167 -21.14 -7.37 5.29
N GLY A 168 -20.40 -6.82 6.22
CA GLY A 168 -20.66 -6.81 7.66
C GLY A 168 -20.61 -8.16 8.37
N LYS A 169 -20.46 -9.28 7.65
CA LYS A 169 -20.48 -10.64 8.26
C LYS A 169 -19.36 -10.89 9.26
N LYS A 170 -18.21 -10.23 9.07
CA LYS A 170 -17.06 -10.31 9.97
C LYS A 170 -16.86 -9.05 10.82
N HIS A 171 -17.85 -8.19 10.92
CA HIS A 171 -17.72 -6.91 11.64
C HIS A 171 -17.16 -7.07 13.05
N ARG A 172 -17.64 -8.03 13.83
CA ARG A 172 -17.13 -8.30 15.19
C ARG A 172 -15.66 -8.71 15.22
N TYR A 173 -15.21 -9.46 14.21
CA TYR A 173 -13.81 -9.88 14.07
C TYR A 173 -12.90 -8.68 13.83
N TYR A 174 -13.24 -7.82 12.88
CA TYR A 174 -12.46 -6.63 12.58
C TYR A 174 -12.50 -5.62 13.73
N GLN A 175 -13.67 -5.44 14.34
CA GLN A 175 -13.78 -4.59 15.52
C GLN A 175 -12.86 -5.08 16.64
N ARG A 176 -12.79 -6.39 16.88
CA ARG A 176 -11.90 -6.96 17.89
C ARG A 176 -10.42 -6.75 17.57
N ILE A 177 -10.05 -6.79 16.30
CA ILE A 177 -8.69 -6.44 15.87
C ILE A 177 -8.38 -4.98 16.20
N PHE A 178 -9.28 -4.04 15.85
CA PHE A 178 -9.13 -2.63 16.17
C PHE A 178 -8.98 -2.40 17.68
N ASP A 179 -9.89 -2.94 18.49
CA ASP A 179 -9.86 -2.81 19.93
C ASP A 179 -8.54 -3.33 20.53
N SER A 180 -8.08 -4.50 20.06
CA SER A 180 -6.83 -5.10 20.52
C SER A 180 -5.59 -4.29 20.11
N ILE A 181 -5.61 -3.64 18.96
CA ILE A 181 -4.54 -2.73 18.54
C ILE A 181 -4.56 -1.48 19.42
N ILE A 182 -5.71 -0.91 19.70
CA ILE A 182 -5.86 0.27 20.55
C ILE A 182 -5.36 -0.04 21.95
N GLU A 183 -5.79 -1.14 22.53
CA GLU A 183 -5.41 -1.55 23.87
C GLU A 183 -3.90 -1.82 24.05
N ARG A 184 -3.26 -2.42 23.05
CA ARG A 184 -1.92 -3.02 23.21
C ARG A 184 -0.82 -2.38 22.37
N LEU A 185 -1.12 -1.98 21.14
CA LEU A 185 -0.13 -1.73 20.11
C LEU A 185 -0.31 -0.42 19.36
N ILE A 186 -1.32 0.38 19.69
CA ILE A 186 -1.72 1.53 18.88
C ILE A 186 -0.56 2.45 18.51
N ARG A 187 0.33 2.72 19.45
CA ARG A 187 1.51 3.58 19.24
C ARG A 187 2.44 3.01 18.19
N ILE A 188 2.65 1.68 18.21
CA ILE A 188 3.57 0.98 17.31
C ILE A 188 2.95 0.83 15.92
N VAL A 189 1.68 0.42 15.84
CA VAL A 189 0.99 0.17 14.57
C VAL A 189 0.80 1.49 13.80
N CYS A 190 0.36 2.56 14.44
CA CYS A 190 0.23 3.85 13.77
C CYS A 190 1.57 4.35 13.21
N GLN A 191 2.65 4.29 13.98
CA GLN A 191 3.99 4.67 13.50
C GLN A 191 4.40 3.85 12.27
N ARG A 192 4.15 2.55 12.26
CA ARG A 192 4.52 1.67 11.15
C ARG A 192 3.66 1.85 9.91
N LEU A 193 2.35 2.02 10.07
CA LEU A 193 1.44 2.31 8.95
C LEU A 193 1.77 3.64 8.28
N ILE A 194 2.11 4.66 9.05
CA ILE A 194 2.51 5.96 8.52
C ILE A 194 3.77 5.83 7.66
N ILE A 195 4.78 5.09 8.14
CA ILE A 195 6.01 4.84 7.38
C ILE A 195 5.69 4.05 6.09
N THR A 196 4.80 3.05 6.16
CA THR A 196 4.42 2.25 4.99
C THR A 196 3.65 3.06 3.96
N SER A 197 2.75 3.95 4.37
CA SER A 197 2.01 4.82 3.43
C SER A 197 2.92 5.79 2.68
N SER A 198 4.09 6.13 3.24
CA SER A 198 5.11 6.92 2.55
C SER A 198 5.99 6.10 1.59
N LEU A 199 6.06 4.77 1.76
CA LEU A 199 6.87 3.87 0.93
C LEU A 199 6.11 3.27 -0.27
N THR A 200 4.78 3.35 -0.30
CA THR A 200 3.97 2.87 -1.44
C THR A 200 3.96 3.84 -2.63
N THR A 201 4.82 4.83 -2.61
CA THR A 201 5.06 5.78 -3.71
C THR A 201 6.25 5.41 -4.59
N ASP A 202 6.91 4.26 -4.36
CA ASP A 202 7.98 3.72 -5.19
C ASP A 202 7.47 2.70 -6.22
#